data_63cec029bf72d07379ed2c4b77644253
#
_entry.id   63cec029bf72d07379ed2c4b77644253
#
_cell.length_a   1.000
_cell.length_b   1.000
_cell.length_c   1.000
_cell.angle_alpha   90.00
_cell.angle_beta   90.00
_cell.angle_gamma   90.00
#
_symmetry.space_group_name_H-M   'P 1'
#
loop_
_entity.id
_entity.type
_entity.pdbx_description
1 polymer ?
#
loop_
_entity_poly.entity_id
_entity_poly.type
_entity_poly.pdbx_seq_one_letter_code
_entity_poly.pdbx_strand_id
1 'polypeptide(L)' 'QMCIRDRNEIITITTEFIRLDALLKLGGALDTGGQAKFVIQNGEVKVNGEVCTMRGKKMRDGDYAEYNGGRYTVKVEE' A
#
# COMPACT_ATOMS: atom_id res chain seq x y z
N GLN A 1 -13.18 -18.82 2.88
CA GLN A 1 -12.66 -18.54 2.46
C GLN A 1 -12.66 -17.39 1.83
N MET A 2 -12.72 -16.90 1.38
CA MET A 2 -12.81 -15.88 0.79
C MET A 2 -12.53 -14.68 1.46
N CYS A 3 -12.50 -14.58 2.64
CA CYS A 3 -12.29 -13.36 3.39
C CYS A 3 -10.97 -12.72 3.18
N ILE A 4 -10.01 -13.46 2.75
CA ILE A 4 -8.69 -12.89 2.50
C ILE A 4 -8.74 -11.78 1.47
N ARG A 5 -9.66 -11.88 0.53
CA ARG A 5 -9.74 -10.92 -0.53
C ARG A 5 -10.31 -9.59 -0.11
N ASP A 6 -10.97 -9.54 1.03
CA ASP A 6 -11.60 -8.31 1.47
C ASP A 6 -10.87 -7.66 2.63
N ARG A 7 -9.57 -7.91 2.71
CA ARG A 7 -8.79 -7.38 3.80
C ARG A 7 -8.60 -5.88 3.66
N ASN A 8 -9.03 -5.16 4.67
CA ASN A 8 -8.86 -3.71 4.72
C ASN A 8 -8.03 -3.36 5.94
N GLU A 9 -6.88 -2.72 5.71
CA GLU A 9 -6.01 -2.28 6.78
C GLU A 9 -5.89 -0.77 6.76
N ILE A 10 -5.91 -0.15 7.91
CA ILE A 10 -5.69 1.28 8.00
C ILE A 10 -4.31 1.48 8.60
N ILE A 11 -3.44 2.14 7.85
CA ILE A 11 -2.06 2.36 8.26
C ILE A 11 -1.95 3.80 8.74
N THR A 12 -1.77 3.97 10.04
CA THR A 12 -1.67 5.28 10.65
C THR A 12 -0.22 5.74 10.64
N ILE A 13 0.03 6.94 10.14
CA ILE A 13 1.38 7.51 10.10
C ILE A 13 1.36 8.89 10.74
N THR A 14 2.53 9.36 11.15
CA THR A 14 2.65 10.67 11.79
C THR A 14 3.35 11.69 10.89
N THR A 15 3.60 11.32 9.65
CA THR A 15 4.23 12.21 8.66
C THR A 15 3.18 12.63 7.65
N GLU A 16 3.53 13.60 6.81
CA GLU A 16 2.59 14.09 5.79
C GLU A 16 2.23 13.04 4.76
N PHE A 17 3.14 12.12 4.50
CA PHE A 17 2.92 11.08 3.50
C PHE A 17 3.79 9.88 3.81
N ILE A 18 3.51 8.78 3.14
CA ILE A 18 4.32 7.58 3.22
C ILE A 18 4.52 7.08 1.80
N ARG A 19 5.67 6.53 1.51
CA ARG A 19 5.91 5.98 0.19
C ARG A 19 5.17 4.67 0.03
N LEU A 20 4.78 4.36 -1.21
CA LEU A 20 3.99 3.18 -1.50
C LEU A 20 4.67 1.89 -1.03
N ASP A 21 5.98 1.77 -1.26
CA ASP A 21 6.69 0.58 -0.83
C ASP A 21 6.69 0.45 0.70
N ALA A 22 6.84 1.55 1.41
CA ALA A 22 6.81 1.53 2.86
C ALA A 22 5.40 1.19 3.38
N LEU A 23 4.38 1.68 2.70
CA LEU A 23 3.00 1.41 3.07
C LEU A 23 2.72 -0.09 3.01
N LEU A 24 3.15 -0.75 1.95
CA LEU A 24 2.92 -2.17 1.80
C LEU A 24 3.68 -2.98 2.86
N LYS A 25 4.86 -2.53 3.24
CA LYS A 25 5.61 -3.19 4.30
C LYS A 25 4.93 -3.03 5.64
N LEU A 26 4.49 -1.82 5.96
CA LEU A 26 3.82 -1.56 7.23
C LEU A 26 2.51 -2.32 7.33
N GLY A 27 1.83 -2.49 6.23
CA GLY A 27 0.58 -3.22 6.21
C GLY A 27 0.75 -4.72 6.30
N GLY A 28 1.98 -5.19 6.27
CA GLY A 28 2.23 -6.63 6.34
C GLY A 28 2.01 -7.37 5.04
N ALA A 29 1.84 -6.64 3.95
CA ALA A 29 1.63 -7.28 2.65
C ALA A 29 2.90 -7.92 2.13
N LEU A 30 4.04 -7.34 2.49
CA LEU A 30 5.34 -7.78 1.99
C LEU A 30 6.35 -7.77 3.13
N ASP A 31 7.32 -8.65 3.03
CA ASP A 31 8.34 -8.79 4.06
C ASP A 31 9.52 -7.86 3.87
N THR A 32 9.87 -7.54 2.63
CA THR A 32 11.05 -6.73 2.35
C THR A 32 10.77 -5.66 1.32
N GLY A 33 11.64 -4.64 1.31
CA GLY A 33 11.53 -3.58 0.32
C GLY A 33 11.81 -4.07 -1.09
N GLY A 34 12.61 -5.12 -1.22
CA GLY A 34 12.88 -5.69 -2.54
C GLY A 34 11.64 -6.31 -3.16
N GLN A 35 10.83 -6.97 -2.34
CA GLN A 35 9.57 -7.51 -2.82
C GLN A 35 8.62 -6.39 -3.21
N ALA A 36 8.57 -5.34 -2.40
CA ALA A 36 7.71 -4.21 -2.69
C ALA A 36 8.07 -3.58 -4.04
N LYS A 37 9.36 -3.37 -4.26
CA LYS A 37 9.81 -2.82 -5.52
C LYS A 37 9.38 -3.71 -6.68
N PHE A 38 9.56 -5.00 -6.54
CA PHE A 38 9.26 -5.95 -7.60
C PHE A 38 7.78 -5.94 -7.96
N VAL A 39 6.90 -6.06 -6.96
CA VAL A 39 5.47 -6.15 -7.25
C VAL A 39 4.91 -4.82 -7.75
N ILE A 40 5.44 -3.72 -7.26
CA ILE A 40 4.98 -2.41 -7.72
C ILE A 40 5.37 -2.20 -9.17
N GLN A 41 6.62 -2.47 -9.51
CA GLN A 41 7.10 -2.29 -10.88
C GLN A 41 6.47 -3.27 -11.85
N ASN A 42 6.01 -4.40 -11.33
CA ASN A 42 5.37 -5.41 -12.15
C ASN A 42 3.87 -5.12 -12.38
N GLY A 43 3.36 -4.03 -11.81
CA GLY A 43 1.98 -3.64 -12.01
C GLY A 43 0.97 -4.40 -11.17
N GLU A 44 1.41 -5.01 -10.08
CA GLU A 44 0.52 -5.78 -9.23
C GLU A 44 -0.16 -4.94 -8.16
N VAL A 45 0.25 -3.70 -8.01
CA VAL A 45 -0.27 -2.80 -6.97
C VAL A 45 -1.10 -1.70 -7.61
N LYS A 46 -2.26 -1.43 -7.03
CA LYS A 46 -3.12 -0.34 -7.48
C LYS A 46 -3.17 0.73 -6.40
N VAL A 47 -3.17 1.98 -6.83
CA VAL A 47 -3.33 3.12 -5.95
C VAL A 47 -4.58 3.86 -6.35
N ASN A 48 -5.51 4.01 -5.42
CA ASN A 48 -6.79 4.67 -5.67
C ASN A 48 -7.51 4.09 -6.89
N GLY A 49 -7.38 2.79 -7.07
CA GLY A 49 -8.07 2.07 -8.13
C GLY A 49 -7.31 1.97 -9.45
N GLU A 50 -6.11 2.53 -9.54
CA GLU A 50 -5.32 2.51 -10.76
C GLU A 50 -3.97 1.84 -10.53
N VAL A 51 -3.52 1.08 -11.52
CA VAL A 51 -2.22 0.43 -11.43
C VAL A 51 -1.13 1.49 -11.31
N CYS A 52 -0.26 1.31 -10.33
CA CYS A 52 0.85 2.21 -10.09
C CYS A 52 2.15 1.43 -10.09
N THR A 53 3.10 1.87 -10.90
CA THR A 53 4.40 1.21 -10.97
C THR A 53 5.50 2.03 -10.30
N MET A 54 5.12 3.10 -9.61
CA MET A 54 6.08 3.98 -8.94
C MET A 54 6.17 3.61 -7.47
N ARG A 55 7.26 2.94 -7.09
CA ARG A 55 7.42 2.53 -5.69
C ARG A 55 7.57 3.72 -4.74
N GLY A 56 8.02 4.84 -5.26
CA GLY A 56 8.18 6.04 -4.47
C GLY A 56 6.96 6.95 -4.46
N LYS A 57 5.83 6.45 -4.92
CA LYS A 57 4.58 7.21 -4.92
C LYS A 57 4.26 7.67 -3.51
N LYS A 58 4.02 8.96 -3.34
CA LYS A 58 3.69 9.53 -2.04
C LYS A 58 2.22 9.31 -1.75
N MET A 59 1.96 8.55 -0.69
CA MET A 59 0.60 8.25 -0.25
C MET A 59 0.27 9.18 0.90
N ARG A 60 -0.83 9.90 0.78
CA ARG A 60 -1.25 10.86 1.80
C ARG A 60 -2.52 10.38 2.48
N ASP A 61 -2.98 11.18 3.44
CA ASP A 61 -4.21 10.85 4.16
C ASP A 61 -5.35 10.63 3.15
N GLY A 62 -6.02 9.50 3.28
CA GLY A 62 -7.12 9.15 2.42
C GLY A 62 -6.74 8.36 1.18
N ASP A 63 -5.45 8.27 0.86
CA ASP A 63 -5.01 7.46 -0.26
C ASP A 63 -4.97 5.99 0.16
N TYR A 64 -5.16 5.10 -0.80
CA TYR A 64 -5.09 3.68 -0.48
C TYR A 64 -4.38 2.92 -1.58
N ALA A 65 -3.79 1.81 -1.21
CA ALA A 65 -3.14 0.91 -2.14
C ALA A 65 -3.80 -0.45 -2.04
N GLU A 66 -3.88 -1.15 -3.16
CA GLU A 66 -4.45 -2.49 -3.21
C GLU A 66 -3.42 -3.46 -3.75
N TYR A 67 -3.28 -4.58 -3.07
CA TYR A 67 -2.35 -5.61 -3.49
C TYR A 67 -2.86 -6.96 -3.00
N ASN A 68 -2.92 -7.92 -3.91
CA ASN A 68 -3.25 -9.31 -3.59
C ASN A 68 -4.57 -9.44 -2.81
N GLY A 69 -5.55 -8.64 -3.18
CA GLY A 69 -6.87 -8.71 -2.55
C GLY A 69 -7.01 -7.91 -1.27
N GLY A 70 -5.94 -7.26 -0.82
CA GLY A 70 -5.98 -6.43 0.37
C GLY A 70 -5.93 -4.95 0.01
N ARG A 71 -6.52 -4.14 0.86
CA ARG A 71 -6.51 -2.69 0.70
C ARG A 71 -5.85 -2.06 1.92
N TYR A 72 -4.91 -1.18 1.68
CA TYR A 72 -4.15 -0.52 2.74
C TYR A 72 -4.36 0.98 2.62
N THR A 73 -5.13 1.54 3.56
CA THR A 73 -5.50 2.95 3.53
C THR A 73 -4.58 3.74 4.45
N VAL A 74 -4.13 4.89 3.97
CA VAL A 74 -3.23 5.75 4.74
C VAL A 74 -4.06 6.71 5.58
N LYS A 75 -3.72 6.83 6.85
CA LYS A 75 -4.30 7.80 7.73
C LYS A 75 -3.17 8.57 8.41
N VAL A 76 -3.19 9.89 8.25
CA VAL A 76 -2.18 10.74 8.87
C VAL A 76 -2.73 11.25 10.21
N GLU A 77 -1.97 11.01 11.28
CA GLU A 77 -2.33 11.47 12.60
C GLU A 77 -1.41 12.60 12.99
N GLU A 78 -1.96 13.69 13.42
CA GLU A 78 -1.15 14.84 13.84
C GLU A 78 -0.98 14.91 15.33
#